data_c11c10e1b51cb2d9c708178c329da366
#
_entry.id   c11c10e1b51cb2d9c708178c329da366
#
_cell.length_a   1.000
_cell.length_b   1.000
_cell.length_c   1.000
_cell.angle_alpha   90.00
_cell.angle_beta   90.00
_cell.angle_gamma   90.00
#
_symmetry.space_group_name_H-M   'P 1'
#
loop_
_entity.id
_entity.type
_entity.pdbx_description
1 polymer ?
#
loop_
_entity_poly.entity_id
_entity_poly.type
_entity_poly.pdbx_seq_one_letter_code
_entity_poly.pdbx_strand_id
1 'polypeptide(L)'
;MRLIRYESNEALINIIIASLLWSTIGLASVYSGSPLLLPLIRSTTAAIVAAFIYRSLNKAAITAGISLGVLFSVYPLAAVTDGVGLAAYLLYTAPLWATLVSLILGERPGKYSVIGLIIIAVAVIIALIDAGLGGINYYGAILGLVSGISYGLYIAIARFFSKLGMSNDVSYGALPFTLIMTAPLLPFLALIHRLPPLIDLGKTLVAGAYMGIFCTVIPYKLFAMGVARVRAALASILATLEPVMAAVWGYLFLRQIPNNYEILIYLLITIALIISSIDAR
;
A
#
# COMPACT_ATOMS: atom_id res chain seq x y z
N MET A 1 10.11 24.82 26.28
CA MET A 1 9.88 25.70 25.14
C MET A 1 9.34 24.84 24.01
N ARG A 2 8.01 24.73 23.85
CA ARG A 2 7.38 23.99 22.75
C ARG A 2 7.59 24.82 21.48
N LEU A 3 8.48 24.39 20.62
CA LEU A 3 8.56 24.89 19.26
C LEU A 3 7.21 24.58 18.57
N ILE A 4 6.41 25.61 18.35
CA ILE A 4 5.26 25.54 17.47
C ILE A 4 5.82 25.17 16.09
N ARG A 5 5.72 23.88 15.75
CA ARG A 5 6.07 23.38 14.41
C ARG A 5 5.05 23.98 13.45
N TYR A 6 5.44 25.02 12.74
CA TYR A 6 4.67 25.49 11.60
C TYR A 6 4.53 24.32 10.62
N GLU A 7 3.29 23.89 10.38
CA GLU A 7 2.97 22.99 9.28
C GLU A 7 3.34 23.72 8.00
N SER A 8 4.49 23.38 7.41
CA SER A 8 4.90 24.07 6.20
C SER A 8 4.04 23.56 5.03
N ASN A 9 3.57 24.48 4.18
CA ASN A 9 2.83 24.12 2.96
C ASN A 9 3.59 23.08 2.13
N GLU A 10 4.91 23.16 2.11
CA GLU A 10 5.79 22.17 1.46
C GLU A 10 5.58 20.74 2.02
N ALA A 11 5.47 20.59 3.35
CA ALA A 11 5.29 19.28 3.95
C ALA A 11 3.91 18.67 3.62
N LEU A 12 2.86 19.49 3.58
CA LEU A 12 1.53 19.06 3.14
C LEU A 12 1.55 18.64 1.66
N ILE A 13 2.15 19.44 0.80
CA ILE A 13 2.30 19.17 -0.63
C ILE A 13 3.06 17.85 -0.84
N ASN A 14 4.11 17.60 -0.08
CA ASN A 14 4.87 16.35 -0.19
C ASN A 14 4.03 15.11 0.11
N ILE A 15 3.15 15.14 1.12
CA ILE A 15 2.23 14.04 1.43
C ILE A 15 1.19 13.89 0.33
N ILE A 16 0.61 14.98 -0.15
CA ILE A 16 -0.39 14.98 -1.22
C ILE A 16 0.20 14.38 -2.51
N ILE A 17 1.38 14.83 -2.92
CA ILE A 17 2.05 14.30 -4.12
C ILE A 17 2.36 12.80 -3.94
N ALA A 18 2.86 12.37 -2.79
CA ALA A 18 3.12 10.96 -2.51
C ALA A 18 1.84 10.12 -2.65
N SER A 19 0.73 10.57 -2.05
CA SER A 19 -0.56 9.87 -2.10
C SER A 19 -1.12 9.82 -3.53
N LEU A 20 -0.99 10.91 -4.30
CA LEU A 20 -1.39 10.94 -5.70
C LEU A 20 -0.55 10.00 -6.58
N LEU A 21 0.76 9.93 -6.35
CA LEU A 21 1.63 8.99 -7.06
C LEU A 21 1.26 7.54 -6.72
N TRP A 22 1.03 7.21 -5.46
CA TRP A 22 0.59 5.87 -5.05
C TRP A 22 -0.77 5.51 -5.63
N SER A 23 -1.71 6.44 -5.72
CA SER A 23 -3.04 6.18 -6.27
C SER A 23 -3.02 5.69 -7.72
N THR A 24 -1.94 5.94 -8.46
CA THR A 24 -1.79 5.51 -9.86
C THR A 24 -1.27 4.08 -10.00
N ILE A 25 -0.87 3.40 -8.92
CA ILE A 25 -0.31 2.04 -8.96
C ILE A 25 -1.30 1.06 -9.59
N GLY A 26 -2.56 1.10 -9.16
CA GLY A 26 -3.61 0.23 -9.70
C GLY A 26 -3.84 0.46 -11.20
N LEU A 27 -3.89 1.72 -11.61
CA LEU A 27 -4.04 2.09 -13.02
C LEU A 27 -2.86 1.59 -13.86
N ALA A 28 -1.62 1.83 -13.41
CA ALA A 28 -0.43 1.33 -14.07
C ALA A 28 -0.40 -0.20 -14.15
N SER A 29 -0.97 -0.89 -13.15
CA SER A 29 -1.09 -2.36 -13.13
C SER A 29 -2.02 -2.86 -14.23
N VAL A 30 -3.16 -2.21 -14.45
CA VAL A 30 -4.13 -2.57 -15.50
C VAL A 30 -3.56 -2.33 -16.90
N TYR A 31 -2.84 -1.24 -17.10
CA TYR A 31 -2.21 -0.93 -18.39
C TYR A 31 -0.86 -1.63 -18.62
N SER A 32 -0.34 -2.36 -17.64
CA SER A 32 0.87 -3.13 -17.78
C SER A 32 0.69 -4.30 -18.72
N GLY A 33 1.44 -4.66 -19.62
CA GLY A 33 1.28 -5.84 -20.48
C GLY A 33 1.21 -7.18 -19.71
N SER A 34 1.77 -7.24 -18.47
CA SER A 34 1.72 -8.42 -17.61
C SER A 34 1.70 -8.02 -16.13
N PRO A 35 0.53 -8.12 -15.45
CA PRO A 35 0.44 -7.84 -14.02
C PRO A 35 1.23 -8.84 -13.15
N LEU A 36 1.55 -10.03 -13.68
CA LEU A 36 2.42 -10.99 -13.00
C LEU A 36 3.90 -10.61 -13.02
N LEU A 37 4.40 -10.15 -14.16
CA LEU A 37 5.82 -9.79 -14.33
C LEU A 37 6.11 -8.40 -13.77
N LEU A 38 5.09 -7.54 -13.71
CA LEU A 38 5.18 -6.15 -13.25
C LEU A 38 5.85 -5.99 -11.88
N PRO A 39 5.52 -6.80 -10.84
CA PRO A 39 6.17 -6.71 -9.53
C PRO A 39 7.68 -6.90 -9.57
N LEU A 40 8.14 -7.83 -10.39
CA LEU A 40 9.57 -8.10 -10.54
C LEU A 40 10.30 -6.90 -11.16
N ILE A 41 9.74 -6.31 -12.22
CA ILE A 41 10.33 -5.14 -12.87
C ILE A 41 10.29 -3.92 -11.95
N ARG A 42 9.17 -3.67 -11.26
CA ARG A 42 9.03 -2.63 -10.24
C ARG A 42 10.11 -2.77 -9.17
N SER A 43 10.25 -3.97 -8.59
CA SER A 43 11.22 -4.26 -7.52
C SER A 43 12.65 -4.10 -8.01
N THR A 44 12.99 -4.59 -9.21
CA THR A 44 14.32 -4.44 -9.80
C THR A 44 14.66 -2.97 -10.01
N THR A 45 13.75 -2.20 -10.61
CA THR A 45 13.96 -0.76 -10.83
C THR A 45 14.14 -0.01 -9.51
N ALA A 46 13.26 -0.27 -8.53
CA ALA A 46 13.34 0.34 -7.20
C ALA A 46 14.64 -0.04 -6.48
N ALA A 47 15.06 -1.32 -6.57
CA ALA A 47 16.29 -1.81 -5.98
C ALA A 47 17.55 -1.12 -6.58
N ILE A 48 17.60 -1.00 -7.91
CA ILE A 48 18.71 -0.33 -8.59
C ILE A 48 18.80 1.13 -8.13
N VAL A 49 17.69 1.89 -8.20
CA VAL A 49 17.71 3.31 -7.81
C VAL A 49 18.02 3.48 -6.33
N ALA A 50 17.41 2.66 -5.45
CA ALA A 50 17.66 2.74 -4.01
C ALA A 50 19.10 2.41 -3.65
N ALA A 51 19.75 1.47 -4.34
CA ALA A 51 21.13 1.10 -4.10
C ALA A 51 22.15 2.24 -4.38
N PHE A 52 21.78 3.23 -5.19
CA PHE A 52 22.56 4.46 -5.36
C PHE A 52 22.31 5.48 -4.26
N ILE A 53 21.18 5.39 -3.54
CA ILE A 53 20.80 6.33 -2.48
C ILE A 53 21.27 5.81 -1.12
N TYR A 54 20.96 4.55 -0.81
CA TYR A 54 21.25 3.94 0.49
C TYR A 54 21.35 2.42 0.37
N ARG A 55 22.37 1.84 0.99
CA ARG A 55 22.60 0.39 1.03
C ARG A 55 22.57 -0.10 2.47
N SER A 56 21.87 -1.20 2.70
CA SER A 56 21.81 -1.86 4.00
C SER A 56 21.65 -3.37 3.81
N LEU A 57 22.26 -4.14 4.73
CA LEU A 57 22.21 -5.61 4.76
C LEU A 57 21.81 -6.11 6.16
N ASN A 58 20.98 -5.36 6.86
CA ASN A 58 20.55 -5.72 8.21
C ASN A 58 19.14 -6.32 8.27
N LYS A 59 18.77 -6.85 9.44
CA LYS A 59 17.47 -7.49 9.66
C LYS A 59 16.29 -6.53 9.39
N ALA A 60 16.44 -5.24 9.67
CA ALA A 60 15.39 -4.25 9.44
C ALA A 60 15.06 -4.13 7.95
N ALA A 61 16.11 -3.98 7.11
CA ALA A 61 15.97 -3.91 5.66
C ALA A 61 15.36 -5.19 5.08
N ILE A 62 15.87 -6.36 5.50
CA ILE A 62 15.41 -7.66 5.00
C ILE A 62 13.94 -7.89 5.35
N THR A 63 13.55 -7.74 6.62
CA THR A 63 12.16 -8.01 7.04
C THR A 63 11.16 -7.03 6.43
N ALA A 64 11.51 -5.75 6.35
CA ALA A 64 10.69 -4.75 5.68
C ALA A 64 10.57 -5.03 4.17
N GLY A 65 11.67 -5.41 3.52
CA GLY A 65 11.70 -5.75 2.10
C GLY A 65 10.88 -6.98 1.75
N ILE A 66 10.93 -8.03 2.58
CA ILE A 66 10.09 -9.22 2.43
C ILE A 66 8.60 -8.84 2.46
N SER A 67 8.21 -8.05 3.46
CA SER A 67 6.81 -7.60 3.60
C SER A 67 6.36 -6.77 2.39
N LEU A 68 7.15 -5.79 1.95
CA LEU A 68 6.87 -5.01 0.75
C LEU A 68 6.87 -5.86 -0.53
N GLY A 69 7.72 -6.88 -0.62
CA GLY A 69 7.79 -7.77 -1.76
C GLY A 69 6.51 -8.59 -1.95
N VAL A 70 5.88 -9.07 -0.85
CA VAL A 70 4.56 -9.69 -0.91
C VAL A 70 3.52 -8.68 -1.40
N LEU A 71 3.47 -7.49 -0.80
CA LEU A 71 2.58 -6.41 -1.22
C LEU A 71 2.72 -6.10 -2.72
N PHE A 72 3.94 -5.93 -3.20
CA PHE A 72 4.20 -5.61 -4.61
C PHE A 72 3.74 -6.72 -5.55
N SER A 73 3.77 -7.98 -5.10
CA SER A 73 3.35 -9.13 -5.89
C SER A 73 1.83 -9.28 -6.00
N VAL A 74 1.10 -9.05 -4.90
CA VAL A 74 -0.35 -9.36 -4.87
C VAL A 74 -1.23 -8.17 -5.22
N TYR A 75 -0.82 -6.93 -4.90
CA TYR A 75 -1.64 -5.74 -5.14
C TYR A 75 -1.95 -5.49 -6.62
N PRO A 76 -0.98 -5.60 -7.58
CA PRO A 76 -1.28 -5.45 -9.00
C PRO A 76 -2.33 -6.44 -9.50
N LEU A 77 -2.29 -7.67 -9.00
CA LEU A 77 -3.25 -8.71 -9.36
C LEU A 77 -4.64 -8.40 -8.80
N ALA A 78 -4.73 -7.95 -7.54
CA ALA A 78 -5.99 -7.51 -6.95
C ALA A 78 -6.62 -6.37 -7.78
N ALA A 79 -5.81 -5.36 -8.16
CA ALA A 79 -6.27 -4.21 -8.94
C ALA A 79 -6.78 -4.59 -10.34
N VAL A 80 -6.17 -5.60 -10.98
CA VAL A 80 -6.61 -6.10 -12.29
C VAL A 80 -7.86 -6.97 -12.17
N THR A 81 -8.02 -7.70 -11.06
CA THR A 81 -9.10 -8.68 -10.87
C THR A 81 -10.40 -8.03 -10.38
N ASP A 82 -10.33 -7.16 -9.38
CA ASP A 82 -11.50 -6.56 -8.72
C ASP A 82 -11.62 -5.04 -8.89
N GLY A 83 -10.75 -4.47 -9.70
CA GLY A 83 -10.73 -3.03 -9.91
C GLY A 83 -9.80 -2.28 -8.97
N VAL A 84 -9.34 -1.13 -9.48
CA VAL A 84 -8.28 -0.35 -8.82
C VAL A 84 -8.75 0.31 -7.52
N GLY A 85 -10.02 0.71 -7.46
CA GLY A 85 -10.62 1.31 -6.27
C GLY A 85 -10.71 0.32 -5.12
N LEU A 86 -11.36 -0.84 -5.34
CA LEU A 86 -11.54 -1.84 -4.29
C LEU A 86 -10.18 -2.38 -3.80
N ALA A 87 -9.26 -2.68 -4.71
CA ALA A 87 -7.91 -3.13 -4.33
C ALA A 87 -7.20 -2.10 -3.43
N ALA A 88 -7.30 -0.80 -3.73
CA ALA A 88 -6.72 0.25 -2.90
C ALA A 88 -7.40 0.34 -1.53
N TYR A 89 -8.71 0.24 -1.45
CA TYR A 89 -9.40 0.24 -0.14
C TYR A 89 -9.08 -0.99 0.69
N LEU A 90 -8.99 -2.18 0.09
CA LEU A 90 -8.57 -3.39 0.80
C LEU A 90 -7.11 -3.31 1.29
N LEU A 91 -6.22 -2.69 0.53
CA LEU A 91 -4.86 -2.33 0.99
C LEU A 91 -4.92 -1.45 2.24
N TYR A 92 -5.83 -0.49 2.31
CA TYR A 92 -6.01 0.42 3.44
C TYR A 92 -6.69 -0.22 4.67
N THR A 93 -6.89 -1.53 4.67
CA THR A 93 -7.09 -2.32 5.91
C THR A 93 -5.79 -2.48 6.71
N ALA A 94 -4.64 -2.07 6.17
CA ALA A 94 -3.31 -2.16 6.78
C ALA A 94 -3.23 -1.67 8.25
N PRO A 95 -3.90 -0.57 8.69
CA PRO A 95 -3.89 -0.16 10.09
C PRO A 95 -4.44 -1.20 11.05
N LEU A 96 -5.43 -2.02 10.64
CA LEU A 96 -5.92 -3.15 11.43
C LEU A 96 -4.78 -4.12 11.74
N TRP A 97 -4.09 -4.56 10.71
CA TRP A 97 -3.01 -5.55 10.81
C TRP A 97 -1.79 -5.00 11.54
N ALA A 98 -1.42 -3.74 11.26
CA ALA A 98 -0.34 -3.06 11.96
C ALA A 98 -0.62 -2.97 13.48
N THR A 99 -1.85 -2.67 13.87
CA THR A 99 -2.24 -2.58 15.28
C THR A 99 -2.25 -3.95 15.95
N LEU A 100 -2.73 -5.00 15.28
CA LEU A 100 -2.69 -6.37 15.81
C LEU A 100 -1.24 -6.80 16.09
N VAL A 101 -0.31 -6.50 15.19
CA VAL A 101 1.12 -6.76 15.41
C VAL A 101 1.67 -5.92 16.56
N SER A 102 1.32 -4.64 16.64
CA SER A 102 1.75 -3.74 17.72
C SER A 102 1.25 -4.21 19.10
N LEU A 103 0.03 -4.78 19.17
CA LEU A 103 -0.49 -5.40 20.40
C LEU A 103 0.37 -6.58 20.85
N ILE A 104 0.81 -7.44 19.92
CA ILE A 104 1.72 -8.56 20.21
C ILE A 104 3.07 -8.03 20.75
N LEU A 105 3.51 -6.87 20.26
CA LEU A 105 4.72 -6.19 20.69
C LEU A 105 4.55 -5.39 22.01
N GLY A 106 3.37 -5.48 22.65
CA GLY A 106 3.07 -4.83 23.93
C GLY A 106 2.64 -3.36 23.83
N GLU A 107 2.42 -2.83 22.63
CA GLU A 107 1.86 -1.48 22.45
C GLU A 107 0.34 -1.51 22.63
N ARG A 108 -0.23 -0.52 23.30
CA ARG A 108 -1.68 -0.39 23.48
C ARG A 108 -2.22 0.66 22.50
N PRO A 109 -3.20 0.28 21.62
CA PRO A 109 -3.84 1.25 20.75
C PRO A 109 -4.68 2.23 21.56
N GLY A 110 -4.83 3.44 21.06
CA GLY A 110 -5.74 4.42 21.62
C GLY A 110 -7.20 4.05 21.39
N LYS A 111 -8.11 4.73 22.09
CA LYS A 111 -9.55 4.46 22.03
C LYS A 111 -10.12 4.59 20.62
N TYR A 112 -9.75 5.63 19.88
CA TYR A 112 -10.26 5.88 18.54
C TYR A 112 -9.66 4.93 17.52
N SER A 113 -8.43 4.49 17.70
CA SER A 113 -7.82 3.42 16.91
C SER A 113 -8.60 2.11 17.05
N VAL A 114 -9.03 1.75 18.28
CA VAL A 114 -9.87 0.55 18.51
C VAL A 114 -11.21 0.66 17.77
N ILE A 115 -11.86 1.84 17.82
CA ILE A 115 -13.12 2.07 17.08
C ILE A 115 -12.87 1.91 15.56
N GLY A 116 -11.81 2.53 15.04
CA GLY A 116 -11.43 2.38 13.64
C GLY A 116 -11.18 0.93 13.24
N LEU A 117 -10.50 0.14 14.09
CA LEU A 117 -10.28 -1.29 13.84
C LEU A 117 -11.58 -2.08 13.72
N ILE A 118 -12.55 -1.81 14.59
CA ILE A 118 -13.87 -2.46 14.52
C ILE A 118 -14.56 -2.12 13.20
N ILE A 119 -14.52 -0.85 12.77
CA ILE A 119 -15.12 -0.42 11.50
C ILE A 119 -14.42 -1.09 10.31
N ILE A 120 -13.09 -1.19 10.32
CA ILE A 120 -12.34 -1.90 9.25
C ILE A 120 -12.71 -3.38 9.24
N ALA A 121 -12.83 -4.02 10.41
CA ALA A 121 -13.23 -5.43 10.47
C ALA A 121 -14.63 -5.64 9.87
N VAL A 122 -15.58 -4.74 10.13
CA VAL A 122 -16.91 -4.77 9.50
C VAL A 122 -16.80 -4.60 7.98
N ALA A 123 -15.98 -3.67 7.48
CA ALA A 123 -15.76 -3.49 6.05
C ALA A 123 -15.19 -4.75 5.39
N VAL A 124 -14.24 -5.44 6.04
CA VAL A 124 -13.68 -6.72 5.56
C VAL A 124 -14.75 -7.80 5.51
N ILE A 125 -15.62 -7.91 6.52
CA ILE A 125 -16.74 -8.86 6.53
C ILE A 125 -17.68 -8.58 5.37
N ILE A 126 -18.02 -7.32 5.12
CA ILE A 126 -18.88 -6.92 3.99
C ILE A 126 -18.23 -7.30 2.66
N ALA A 127 -16.92 -7.08 2.49
CA ALA A 127 -16.21 -7.47 1.28
C ALA A 127 -16.26 -8.99 1.04
N LEU A 128 -16.10 -9.79 2.09
CA LEU A 128 -16.21 -11.25 1.99
C LEU A 128 -17.64 -11.73 1.69
N ILE A 129 -18.66 -11.05 2.23
CA ILE A 129 -20.07 -11.33 1.91
C ILE A 129 -20.35 -11.01 0.44
N ASP A 130 -19.94 -9.84 -0.04
CA ASP A 130 -20.14 -9.43 -1.44
C ASP A 130 -19.42 -10.39 -2.41
N ALA A 131 -18.22 -10.83 -2.07
CA ALA A 131 -17.51 -11.86 -2.82
C ALA A 131 -18.28 -13.20 -2.84
N GLY A 132 -18.86 -13.60 -1.73
CA GLY A 132 -19.69 -14.81 -1.62
C GLY A 132 -21.00 -14.71 -2.42
N LEU A 133 -21.52 -13.51 -2.64
CA LEU A 133 -22.72 -13.23 -3.44
C LEU A 133 -22.39 -13.05 -4.94
N GLY A 134 -21.10 -13.07 -5.33
CA GLY A 134 -20.64 -12.89 -6.71
C GLY A 134 -20.59 -11.42 -7.15
N GLY A 135 -20.64 -10.46 -6.21
CA GLY A 135 -20.51 -9.03 -6.49
C GLY A 135 -19.07 -8.64 -6.84
N ILE A 136 -18.09 -9.19 -6.11
CA ILE A 136 -16.66 -9.04 -6.39
C ILE A 136 -16.02 -10.42 -6.59
N ASN A 137 -14.86 -10.46 -7.23
CA ASN A 137 -14.14 -11.72 -7.42
C ASN A 137 -13.48 -12.13 -6.10
N TYR A 138 -13.81 -13.33 -5.62
CA TYR A 138 -13.29 -13.85 -4.35
C TYR A 138 -11.75 -13.89 -4.30
N TYR A 139 -11.13 -14.24 -5.44
CA TYR A 139 -9.68 -14.30 -5.54
C TYR A 139 -9.04 -12.90 -5.45
N GLY A 140 -9.59 -11.91 -6.14
CA GLY A 140 -9.12 -10.54 -6.07
C GLY A 140 -9.30 -9.93 -4.68
N ALA A 141 -10.44 -10.19 -4.01
CA ALA A 141 -10.67 -9.78 -2.63
C ALA A 141 -9.61 -10.36 -1.67
N ILE A 142 -9.28 -11.65 -1.80
CA ILE A 142 -8.20 -12.27 -1.01
C ILE A 142 -6.86 -11.58 -1.28
N LEU A 143 -6.49 -11.36 -2.55
CA LEU A 143 -5.25 -10.67 -2.90
C LEU A 143 -5.20 -9.24 -2.33
N GLY A 144 -6.32 -8.52 -2.38
CA GLY A 144 -6.47 -7.20 -1.78
C GLY A 144 -6.24 -7.23 -0.26
N LEU A 145 -6.85 -8.18 0.44
CA LEU A 145 -6.65 -8.36 1.89
C LEU A 145 -5.21 -8.77 2.23
N VAL A 146 -4.61 -9.68 1.46
CA VAL A 146 -3.19 -10.06 1.64
C VAL A 146 -2.28 -8.86 1.42
N SER A 147 -2.61 -7.96 0.49
CA SER A 147 -1.88 -6.70 0.31
C SER A 147 -1.98 -5.82 1.56
N GLY A 148 -3.17 -5.69 2.16
CA GLY A 148 -3.41 -4.96 3.40
C GLY A 148 -2.65 -5.56 4.59
N ILE A 149 -2.65 -6.88 4.75
CA ILE A 149 -1.88 -7.60 5.77
C ILE A 149 -0.39 -7.29 5.60
N SER A 150 0.13 -7.46 4.40
CA SER A 150 1.55 -7.24 4.11
C SER A 150 1.97 -5.79 4.35
N TYR A 151 1.13 -4.84 3.97
CA TYR A 151 1.39 -3.42 4.24
C TYR A 151 1.33 -3.10 5.74
N GLY A 152 0.38 -3.70 6.46
CA GLY A 152 0.28 -3.57 7.92
C GLY A 152 1.51 -4.14 8.65
N LEU A 153 2.00 -5.29 8.22
CA LEU A 153 3.26 -5.86 8.72
C LEU A 153 4.44 -4.92 8.45
N TYR A 154 4.54 -4.39 7.23
CA TYR A 154 5.56 -3.40 6.89
C TYR A 154 5.50 -2.17 7.80
N ILE A 155 4.31 -1.61 8.03
CA ILE A 155 4.13 -0.44 8.91
C ILE A 155 4.60 -0.75 10.33
N ALA A 156 4.25 -1.91 10.89
CA ALA A 156 4.67 -2.32 12.23
C ALA A 156 6.19 -2.52 12.33
N ILE A 157 6.79 -3.20 11.34
CA ILE A 157 8.24 -3.40 11.21
C ILE A 157 8.95 -2.05 11.10
N ALA A 158 8.48 -1.19 10.19
CA ALA A 158 9.05 0.12 9.97
C ALA A 158 8.99 0.99 11.23
N ARG A 159 7.86 0.98 11.95
CA ARG A 159 7.72 1.69 13.22
C ARG A 159 8.70 1.19 14.28
N PHE A 160 8.79 -0.14 14.44
CA PHE A 160 9.69 -0.75 15.42
C PHE A 160 11.16 -0.36 15.19
N PHE A 161 11.66 -0.58 13.97
CA PHE A 161 13.06 -0.31 13.65
C PHE A 161 13.37 1.20 13.54
N SER A 162 12.39 2.03 13.13
CA SER A 162 12.59 3.48 13.12
C SER A 162 12.78 4.06 14.52
N LYS A 163 12.15 3.50 15.56
CA LYS A 163 12.42 3.87 16.95
C LYS A 163 13.86 3.55 17.40
N LEU A 164 14.49 2.60 16.71
CA LEU A 164 15.90 2.23 16.91
C LEU A 164 16.87 3.03 16.02
N GLY A 165 16.40 4.08 15.32
CA GLY A 165 17.20 4.91 14.42
C GLY A 165 17.44 4.34 13.03
N MET A 166 16.75 3.25 12.64
CA MET A 166 16.94 2.51 11.39
C MET A 166 15.91 2.87 10.31
N SER A 167 15.46 4.13 10.26
CA SER A 167 14.43 4.57 9.31
C SER A 167 14.84 4.42 7.83
N ASN A 168 16.11 4.67 7.50
CA ASN A 168 16.61 4.50 6.14
C ASN A 168 16.72 3.02 5.74
N ASP A 169 16.95 2.13 6.72
CA ASP A 169 17.04 0.69 6.48
C ASP A 169 15.67 0.12 6.06
N VAL A 170 14.61 0.51 6.78
CA VAL A 170 13.25 0.04 6.49
C VAL A 170 12.58 0.74 5.31
N SER A 171 13.14 1.85 4.84
CA SER A 171 12.67 2.54 3.63
C SER A 171 13.51 2.15 2.41
N TYR A 172 14.57 2.88 2.11
CA TYR A 172 15.41 2.62 0.94
C TYR A 172 16.17 1.30 1.00
N GLY A 173 16.72 0.95 2.19
CA GLY A 173 17.44 -0.30 2.41
C GLY A 173 16.57 -1.54 2.18
N ALA A 174 15.27 -1.44 2.39
CA ALA A 174 14.32 -2.54 2.18
C ALA A 174 14.06 -2.86 0.70
N LEU A 175 14.18 -1.87 -0.19
CA LEU A 175 13.75 -2.01 -1.60
C LEU A 175 14.48 -3.13 -2.37
N PRO A 176 15.80 -3.34 -2.24
CA PRO A 176 16.45 -4.50 -2.87
C PRO A 176 15.92 -5.86 -2.39
N PHE A 177 15.50 -5.94 -1.12
CA PHE A 177 14.99 -7.19 -0.54
C PHE A 177 13.56 -7.52 -0.93
N THR A 178 12.83 -6.61 -1.59
CA THR A 178 11.54 -6.94 -2.20
C THR A 178 11.67 -8.06 -3.23
N LEU A 179 12.85 -8.19 -3.87
CA LEU A 179 13.14 -9.25 -4.83
C LEU A 179 13.09 -10.65 -4.22
N ILE A 180 13.35 -10.82 -2.91
CA ILE A 180 13.25 -12.09 -2.21
C ILE A 180 11.85 -12.69 -2.32
N MET A 181 10.81 -11.84 -2.39
CA MET A 181 9.42 -12.30 -2.54
C MET A 181 8.91 -12.17 -3.96
N THR A 182 9.21 -11.08 -4.67
CA THR A 182 8.67 -10.89 -6.02
C THR A 182 9.19 -11.92 -7.02
N ALA A 183 10.42 -12.41 -6.87
CA ALA A 183 10.96 -13.42 -7.77
C ALA A 183 10.34 -14.81 -7.57
N PRO A 184 10.27 -15.40 -6.34
CA PRO A 184 9.67 -16.72 -6.16
C PRO A 184 8.14 -16.73 -6.21
N LEU A 185 7.46 -15.61 -5.86
CA LEU A 185 6.00 -15.53 -5.95
C LEU A 185 5.52 -15.47 -7.41
N LEU A 186 6.32 -14.98 -8.34
CA LEU A 186 5.96 -14.91 -9.75
C LEU A 186 5.54 -16.27 -10.32
N PRO A 187 6.34 -17.35 -10.28
CA PRO A 187 5.92 -18.65 -10.79
C PRO A 187 4.74 -19.25 -10.00
N PHE A 188 4.70 -19.04 -8.68
CA PHE A 188 3.60 -19.51 -7.85
C PHE A 188 2.27 -18.86 -8.23
N LEU A 189 2.23 -17.53 -8.38
CA LEU A 189 1.04 -16.79 -8.79
C LEU A 189 0.65 -17.07 -10.24
N ALA A 190 1.62 -17.33 -11.13
CA ALA A 190 1.36 -17.72 -12.50
C ALA A 190 0.62 -19.07 -12.58
N LEU A 191 0.98 -20.04 -11.74
CA LEU A 191 0.31 -21.33 -11.66
C LEU A 191 -1.15 -21.22 -11.20
N ILE A 192 -1.41 -20.38 -10.21
CA ILE A 192 -2.76 -20.17 -9.66
C ILE A 192 -3.64 -19.36 -10.62
N HIS A 193 -3.09 -18.33 -11.22
CA HIS A 193 -3.86 -17.36 -12.02
C HIS A 193 -4.28 -17.85 -13.39
N ARG A 194 -3.63 -18.89 -13.92
CA ARG A 194 -3.89 -19.39 -15.29
C ARG A 194 -3.95 -18.27 -16.34
N LEU A 195 -3.19 -17.18 -16.14
CA LEU A 195 -3.17 -16.05 -17.06
C LEU A 195 -2.52 -16.46 -18.40
N PRO A 196 -3.06 -16.00 -19.52
CA PRO A 196 -2.46 -16.28 -20.81
C PRO A 196 -1.03 -15.70 -20.88
N PRO A 197 -0.11 -16.38 -21.60
CA PRO A 197 1.30 -15.97 -21.70
C PRO A 197 1.53 -14.74 -22.58
N LEU A 198 0.49 -14.04 -23.00
CA LEU A 198 0.61 -12.80 -23.80
C LEU A 198 1.18 -11.69 -22.95
N ILE A 199 2.49 -11.57 -23.00
CA ILE A 199 3.26 -10.57 -22.31
C ILE A 199 3.61 -9.48 -23.32
N ASP A 200 3.00 -8.30 -23.18
CA ASP A 200 3.54 -7.09 -23.79
C ASP A 200 4.69 -6.61 -22.90
N LEU A 201 5.88 -7.12 -23.18
CA LEU A 201 7.08 -6.83 -22.39
C LEU A 201 7.40 -5.34 -22.42
N GLY A 202 7.15 -4.64 -23.53
CA GLY A 202 7.41 -3.20 -23.63
C GLY A 202 6.55 -2.41 -22.65
N LYS A 203 5.24 -2.64 -22.63
CA LYS A 203 4.34 -2.00 -21.66
C LYS A 203 4.69 -2.38 -20.22
N THR A 204 5.05 -3.65 -19.97
CA THR A 204 5.41 -4.11 -18.63
C THR A 204 6.69 -3.44 -18.12
N LEU A 205 7.70 -3.27 -18.98
CA LEU A 205 8.93 -2.56 -18.63
C LEU A 205 8.65 -1.09 -18.30
N VAL A 206 7.88 -0.40 -19.14
CA VAL A 206 7.53 1.01 -18.91
C VAL A 206 6.73 1.17 -17.63
N ALA A 207 5.68 0.35 -17.42
CA ALA A 207 4.86 0.40 -16.22
C ALA A 207 5.67 0.05 -14.95
N GLY A 208 6.53 -0.97 -15.01
CA GLY A 208 7.38 -1.37 -13.90
C GLY A 208 8.44 -0.33 -13.55
N ALA A 209 9.07 0.30 -14.54
CA ALA A 209 9.99 1.41 -14.34
C ALA A 209 9.29 2.63 -13.73
N TYR A 210 8.13 3.00 -14.26
CA TYR A 210 7.28 4.05 -13.70
C TYR A 210 6.95 3.76 -12.23
N MET A 211 6.45 2.57 -11.92
CA MET A 211 6.09 2.21 -10.55
C MET A 211 7.32 2.14 -9.63
N GLY A 212 8.45 1.63 -10.11
CA GLY A 212 9.69 1.57 -9.34
C GLY A 212 10.19 2.94 -8.93
N ILE A 213 10.12 3.92 -9.81
CA ILE A 213 10.61 5.28 -9.55
C ILE A 213 9.51 6.16 -8.95
N PHE A 214 8.40 6.35 -9.68
CA PHE A 214 7.37 7.34 -9.35
C PHE A 214 6.37 6.86 -8.31
N CYS A 215 6.15 5.54 -8.18
CA CYS A 215 5.26 5.00 -7.16
C CYS A 215 6.01 4.29 -6.02
N THR A 216 7.33 4.26 -6.02
CA THR A 216 8.11 3.64 -4.95
C THR A 216 9.17 4.60 -4.42
N VAL A 217 10.28 4.83 -5.13
CA VAL A 217 11.42 5.59 -4.59
C VAL A 217 11.04 7.04 -4.24
N ILE A 218 10.38 7.74 -5.15
CA ILE A 218 10.01 9.16 -4.97
C ILE A 218 8.98 9.34 -3.85
N PRO A 219 7.80 8.65 -3.86
CA PRO A 219 6.78 8.92 -2.85
C PRO A 219 7.20 8.49 -1.45
N TYR A 220 7.98 7.42 -1.27
CA TYR A 220 8.51 7.09 0.05
C TYR A 220 9.37 8.22 0.63
N LYS A 221 10.20 8.89 -0.20
CA LYS A 221 10.97 10.05 0.23
C LYS A 221 10.08 11.24 0.56
N LEU A 222 9.17 11.61 -0.35
CA LEU A 222 8.26 12.75 -0.15
C LEU A 222 7.40 12.56 1.09
N PHE A 223 6.81 11.38 1.26
CA PHE A 223 5.98 11.06 2.41
C PHE A 223 6.77 11.15 3.72
N ALA A 224 7.98 10.58 3.77
CA ALA A 224 8.85 10.67 4.95
C ALA A 224 9.21 12.12 5.30
N MET A 225 9.49 12.97 4.31
CA MET A 225 9.76 14.41 4.50
C MET A 225 8.51 15.15 5.01
N GLY A 226 7.34 14.79 4.50
CA GLY A 226 6.06 15.38 4.89
C GLY A 226 5.69 15.03 6.33
N VAL A 227 5.63 13.75 6.67
CA VAL A 227 5.20 13.29 8.01
C VAL A 227 6.15 13.72 9.13
N ALA A 228 7.40 14.03 8.82
CA ALA A 228 8.35 14.56 9.78
C ALA A 228 7.97 15.97 10.28
N ARG A 229 7.16 16.73 9.54
CA ARG A 229 6.83 18.14 9.78
C ARG A 229 5.34 18.41 9.92
N VAL A 230 4.48 17.40 9.75
CA VAL A 230 3.02 17.50 9.85
C VAL A 230 2.56 16.66 11.04
N ARG A 231 1.46 17.06 11.69
CA ARG A 231 0.84 16.24 12.74
C ARG A 231 0.39 14.90 12.16
N ALA A 232 0.62 13.82 12.90
CA ALA A 232 0.32 12.47 12.44
C ALA A 232 -1.15 12.29 12.00
N ALA A 233 -2.09 12.93 12.72
CA ALA A 233 -3.51 12.94 12.37
C ALA A 233 -3.76 13.51 10.97
N LEU A 234 -3.18 14.69 10.65
CA LEU A 234 -3.34 15.32 9.36
C LEU A 234 -2.63 14.54 8.25
N ALA A 235 -1.45 14.00 8.54
CA ALA A 235 -0.74 13.13 7.60
C ALA A 235 -1.56 11.89 7.23
N SER A 236 -2.23 11.26 8.20
CA SER A 236 -3.11 10.10 7.98
C SER A 236 -4.33 10.46 7.11
N ILE A 237 -4.95 11.62 7.38
CA ILE A 237 -6.08 12.10 6.55
C ILE A 237 -5.62 12.38 5.12
N LEU A 238 -4.47 13.03 4.91
CA LEU A 238 -3.95 13.28 3.57
C LEU A 238 -3.59 11.97 2.83
N ALA A 239 -3.11 10.97 3.55
CA ALA A 239 -2.82 9.65 2.96
C ALA A 239 -4.08 8.95 2.43
N THR A 240 -5.29 9.26 2.95
CA THR A 240 -6.55 8.70 2.41
C THR A 240 -6.86 9.18 0.99
N LEU A 241 -6.16 10.20 0.49
CA LEU A 241 -6.24 10.58 -0.92
C LEU A 241 -5.86 9.43 -1.86
N GLU A 242 -4.96 8.53 -1.44
CA GLU A 242 -4.56 7.40 -2.28
C GLU A 242 -5.74 6.50 -2.67
N PRO A 243 -6.49 5.86 -1.76
CA PRO A 243 -7.59 4.99 -2.15
C PRO A 243 -8.75 5.75 -2.80
N VAL A 244 -9.02 6.99 -2.38
CA VAL A 244 -10.05 7.82 -2.99
C VAL A 244 -9.69 8.11 -4.44
N MET A 245 -8.46 8.57 -4.71
CA MET A 245 -8.03 8.86 -6.07
C MET A 245 -7.89 7.60 -6.91
N ALA A 246 -7.49 6.45 -6.34
CA ALA A 246 -7.49 5.18 -7.05
C ALA A 246 -8.89 4.81 -7.57
N ALA A 247 -9.94 4.99 -6.75
CA ALA A 247 -11.33 4.80 -7.18
C ALA A 247 -11.73 5.80 -8.28
N VAL A 248 -11.33 7.08 -8.16
CA VAL A 248 -11.57 8.09 -9.19
C VAL A 248 -10.89 7.71 -10.51
N TRP A 249 -9.65 7.25 -10.48
CA TRP A 249 -8.94 6.79 -11.68
C TRP A 249 -9.62 5.56 -12.29
N GLY A 250 -10.07 4.61 -11.46
CA GLY A 250 -10.84 3.45 -11.91
C GLY A 250 -12.10 3.86 -12.67
N TYR A 251 -12.85 4.82 -12.14
CA TYR A 251 -14.03 5.37 -12.80
C TYR A 251 -13.71 6.08 -14.11
N LEU A 252 -12.77 7.03 -14.09
CA LEU A 252 -12.48 7.90 -15.23
C LEU A 252 -11.81 7.17 -16.40
N PHE A 253 -10.84 6.31 -16.12
CA PHE A 253 -9.99 5.70 -17.16
C PHE A 253 -10.39 4.26 -17.50
N LEU A 254 -11.00 3.55 -16.56
CA LEU A 254 -11.34 2.14 -16.73
C LEU A 254 -12.85 1.89 -16.75
N ARG A 255 -13.67 2.95 -16.55
CA ARG A 255 -15.14 2.88 -16.46
C ARG A 255 -15.62 1.89 -15.37
N GLN A 256 -14.84 1.72 -14.32
CA GLN A 256 -15.20 0.88 -13.18
C GLN A 256 -16.21 1.62 -12.32
N ILE A 257 -17.43 1.08 -12.26
CA ILE A 257 -18.52 1.64 -11.44
C ILE A 257 -18.64 0.74 -10.20
N PRO A 258 -18.35 1.28 -8.99
CA PRO A 258 -18.43 0.48 -7.78
C PRO A 258 -19.90 0.09 -7.50
N ASN A 259 -20.13 -1.14 -7.06
CA ASN A 259 -21.41 -1.58 -6.59
C ASN A 259 -21.75 -0.99 -5.20
N ASN A 260 -22.97 -1.22 -4.70
CA ASN A 260 -23.41 -0.66 -3.42
C ASN A 260 -22.57 -1.14 -2.22
N TYR A 261 -22.11 -2.38 -2.24
CA TYR A 261 -21.25 -2.93 -1.19
C TYR A 261 -19.86 -2.31 -1.24
N GLU A 262 -19.27 -2.13 -2.43
CA GLU A 262 -18.00 -1.45 -2.62
C GLU A 262 -18.06 0.00 -2.12
N ILE A 263 -19.12 0.73 -2.44
CA ILE A 263 -19.32 2.10 -1.93
C ILE A 263 -19.35 2.10 -0.40
N LEU A 264 -20.08 1.14 0.21
CA LEU A 264 -20.14 1.02 1.67
C LEU A 264 -18.75 0.69 2.27
N ILE A 265 -17.99 -0.21 1.64
CA ILE A 265 -16.62 -0.53 2.05
C ILE A 265 -15.73 0.73 2.00
N TYR A 266 -15.80 1.51 0.92
CA TYR A 266 -15.02 2.75 0.75
C TYR A 266 -15.34 3.76 1.86
N LEU A 267 -16.63 3.97 2.15
CA LEU A 267 -17.07 4.86 3.22
C LEU A 267 -16.59 4.38 4.60
N LEU A 268 -16.79 3.11 4.92
CA LEU A 268 -16.38 2.56 6.22
C LEU A 268 -14.87 2.66 6.43
N ILE A 269 -14.06 2.28 5.45
CA ILE A 269 -12.59 2.36 5.59
C ILE A 269 -12.15 3.83 5.71
N THR A 270 -12.71 4.74 4.92
CA THR A 270 -12.39 6.17 5.00
C THR A 270 -12.75 6.73 6.39
N ILE A 271 -13.94 6.43 6.91
CA ILE A 271 -14.37 6.86 8.25
C ILE A 271 -13.46 6.28 9.32
N ALA A 272 -13.10 5.00 9.22
CA ALA A 272 -12.20 4.34 10.17
C ALA A 272 -10.82 4.99 10.22
N LEU A 273 -10.25 5.34 9.07
CA LEU A 273 -8.95 6.01 8.98
C LEU A 273 -9.00 7.41 9.61
N ILE A 274 -10.07 8.17 9.34
CA ILE A 274 -10.28 9.50 9.94
C ILE A 274 -10.43 9.40 11.45
N ILE A 275 -11.26 8.47 11.96
CA ILE A 275 -11.45 8.28 13.40
C ILE A 275 -10.14 7.86 14.07
N SER A 276 -9.42 6.89 13.50
CA SER A 276 -8.15 6.41 14.05
C SER A 276 -7.08 7.52 14.11
N SER A 277 -7.14 8.49 13.21
CA SER A 277 -6.22 9.62 13.19
C SER A 277 -6.33 10.53 14.43
N ILE A 278 -7.44 10.47 15.16
CA ILE A 278 -7.67 11.28 16.37
C ILE A 278 -6.67 10.90 17.49
N ASP A 279 -6.33 9.61 17.60
CA ASP A 279 -5.33 9.14 18.58
C ASP A 279 -3.90 9.55 18.22
N ALA A 280 -3.66 10.01 17.00
CA ALA A 280 -2.34 10.44 16.55
C ALA A 280 -2.03 11.91 16.91
N ARG A 281 -2.92 12.59 17.69
CA ARG A 281 -2.73 13.94 18.23
C ARG A 281 -1.88 13.87 19.53
#